data_8032adf9ae4107bad451ac871a14a4a1
#
_entry.id   8032adf9ae4107bad451ac871a14a4a1
#
_cell.length_a   1.000
_cell.length_b   1.000
_cell.length_c   1.000
_cell.angle_alpha   90.00
_cell.angle_beta   90.00
_cell.angle_gamma   90.00
#
_symmetry.space_group_name_H-M   'P 1'
#
loop_
_entity.id
_entity.type
_entity.pdbx_description
1 polymer ?
#
loop_
_entity_poly.entity_id
_entity_poly.type
_entity_poly.pdbx_seq_one_letter_code
_entity_poly.pdbx_strand_id
1 'polypeptide(L)' 'MKKVTLLKSLIASKPNQRATAASLGLKKIGDSATLADDAVLAGKIKVLSHLVKVENV' A
#
# COMPACT_ATOMS: atom_id res chain seq x y z
N MET A 1 2.66 8.06 -12.40
CA MET A 1 3.07 7.24 -11.24
C MET A 1 2.16 7.52 -10.07
N LYS A 2 2.09 6.60 -9.14
CA LYS A 2 1.24 6.75 -7.96
C LYS A 2 2.08 6.64 -6.70
N LYS A 3 1.77 7.50 -5.74
CA LYS A 3 2.40 7.46 -4.43
C LYS A 3 1.42 6.85 -3.44
N VAL A 4 1.86 5.77 -2.80
CA VAL A 4 1.06 5.05 -1.82
C VAL A 4 1.68 5.28 -0.46
N THR A 5 0.88 5.78 0.48
CA THR A 5 1.33 6.07 1.84
C THR A 5 0.53 5.23 2.82
N LEU A 6 1.22 4.53 3.70
CA LEU A 6 0.56 3.72 4.72
C LEU A 6 0.04 4.61 5.84
N LEU A 7 -1.27 4.58 6.06
CA LEU A 7 -1.93 5.41 7.06
C LEU A 7 -2.23 4.68 8.36
N LYS A 8 -2.37 3.35 8.30
CA LYS A 8 -2.75 2.55 9.47
C LYS A 8 -1.75 1.44 9.70
N SER A 9 -1.64 1.02 10.97
CA SER A 9 -0.74 -0.05 11.36
C SER A 9 -1.12 -1.37 10.70
N LEU A 10 -0.10 -2.13 10.30
CA LEU A 10 -0.29 -3.47 9.75
C LEU A 10 -0.42 -4.54 10.83
N ILE A 11 -0.21 -4.20 12.08
CA ILE A 11 -0.25 -5.17 13.18
C ILE A 11 -1.62 -5.83 13.29
N ALA A 12 -2.68 -5.05 13.11
CA ALA A 12 -4.04 -5.54 13.17
C ALA A 12 -4.58 -6.00 11.81
N SER A 13 -3.76 -5.99 10.77
CA SER A 13 -4.17 -6.34 9.42
C SER A 13 -4.13 -7.84 9.17
N LYS A 14 -4.91 -8.29 8.18
CA LYS A 14 -4.86 -9.69 7.75
C LYS A 14 -3.50 -10.01 7.14
N PRO A 15 -3.05 -11.27 7.22
CA PRO A 15 -1.74 -11.66 6.68
C PRO A 15 -1.55 -11.31 5.21
N ASN A 16 -2.58 -11.47 4.37
CA ASN A 16 -2.47 -11.13 2.95
C ASN A 16 -2.30 -9.63 2.74
N GLN A 17 -2.92 -8.79 3.56
CA GLN A 17 -2.73 -7.35 3.50
C GLN A 17 -1.30 -6.97 3.88
N ARG A 18 -0.78 -7.59 4.93
CA ARG A 18 0.60 -7.36 5.36
C ARG A 18 1.60 -7.77 4.28
N ALA A 19 1.39 -8.92 3.67
CA ALA A 19 2.25 -9.38 2.58
C ALA A 19 2.20 -8.43 1.38
N THR A 20 1.00 -7.95 1.05
CA THR A 20 0.81 -7.00 -0.05
C THR A 20 1.54 -5.68 0.24
N ALA A 21 1.39 -5.15 1.44
CA ALA A 21 2.08 -3.93 1.84
C ALA A 21 3.59 -4.11 1.82
N ALA A 22 4.09 -5.24 2.30
CA ALA A 22 5.52 -5.52 2.27
C ALA A 22 6.05 -5.57 0.84
N SER A 23 5.28 -6.12 -0.09
CA SER A 23 5.68 -6.15 -1.50
C SER A 23 5.76 -4.75 -2.12
N LEU A 24 5.03 -3.78 -1.55
CA LEU A 24 5.10 -2.38 -1.95
C LEU A 24 6.17 -1.60 -1.20
N GLY A 25 6.81 -2.21 -0.22
CA GLY A 25 7.80 -1.53 0.61
C GLY A 25 7.23 -0.81 1.81
N LEU A 26 5.94 -1.00 2.10
CA LEU A 26 5.27 -0.33 3.22
C LEU A 26 5.29 -1.24 4.44
N LYS A 27 6.03 -0.87 5.46
CA LYS A 27 6.22 -1.71 6.64
C LYS A 27 5.60 -1.12 7.90
N LYS A 28 5.49 0.19 7.99
CA LYS A 28 4.95 0.87 9.17
C LYS A 28 4.22 2.14 8.76
N ILE A 29 3.46 2.70 9.69
CA ILE A 29 2.72 3.93 9.47
C ILE A 29 3.69 5.05 9.05
N GLY A 30 3.31 5.77 8.02
CA GLY A 30 4.12 6.85 7.48
C GLY A 30 5.02 6.44 6.33
N ASP A 31 5.20 5.14 6.10
CA ASP A 31 5.97 4.68 4.96
C ASP A 31 5.23 5.02 3.67
N SER A 32 5.98 5.41 2.66
CA SER A 32 5.41 5.70 1.35
C SER A 32 6.27 5.10 0.25
N ALA A 33 5.67 4.86 -0.89
CA ALA A 33 6.37 4.35 -2.05
C ALA A 33 5.76 4.93 -3.32
N THR A 34 6.60 5.33 -4.26
CA THR A 34 6.17 5.80 -5.56
C THR A 34 6.32 4.66 -6.55
N LEU A 35 5.23 4.29 -7.20
CA LEU A 35 5.18 3.09 -8.03
C LEU A 35 4.54 3.42 -9.37
N ALA A 36 4.90 2.62 -10.39
CA ALA A 36 4.28 2.74 -11.70
C ALA A 36 2.79 2.37 -11.60
N ASP A 37 1.95 3.11 -12.30
CA ASP A 37 0.50 2.88 -12.32
C ASP A 37 0.19 1.76 -13.32
N ASP A 38 0.05 0.55 -12.84
CA ASP A 38 -0.27 -0.61 -13.66
C ASP A 38 -1.35 -1.48 -13.00
N ALA A 39 -1.78 -2.53 -13.70
CA ALA A 39 -2.83 -3.41 -13.23
C ALA A 39 -2.44 -4.17 -11.95
N VAL A 40 -1.17 -4.51 -11.80
CA VAL A 40 -0.67 -5.20 -10.62
C VAL A 40 -0.77 -4.27 -9.41
N LEU A 41 -0.35 -3.01 -9.58
CA LEU A 41 -0.44 -2.03 -8.52
C LEU A 41 -1.90 -1.76 -8.15
N ALA A 42 -2.78 -1.63 -9.12
CA ALA A 42 -4.20 -1.41 -8.87
C ALA A 42 -4.79 -2.54 -8.02
N GLY A 43 -4.43 -3.78 -8.30
CA GLY A 43 -4.88 -4.92 -7.53
C GLY A 43 -4.38 -4.86 -6.08
N LYS A 44 -3.12 -4.48 -5.89
CA LYS A 44 -2.54 -4.36 -4.55
C LYS A 44 -3.19 -3.23 -3.76
N ILE A 45 -3.41 -2.09 -4.39
CA ILE A 45 -4.08 -0.95 -3.76
C ILE A 45 -5.49 -1.32 -3.34
N LYS A 46 -6.21 -2.09 -4.15
CA LYS A 46 -7.56 -2.52 -3.84
C LYS A 46 -7.61 -3.34 -2.54
N VAL A 47 -6.62 -4.19 -2.31
CA VAL A 47 -6.51 -4.96 -1.07
C VAL A 47 -6.25 -4.04 0.13
N LEU A 48 -5.49 -2.99 -0.06
CA LEU A 48 -5.04 -2.10 1.02
C LEU A 48 -5.82 -0.78 1.09
N SER A 49 -6.88 -0.61 0.32
CA SER A 49 -7.52 0.69 0.13
C SER A 49 -7.93 1.38 1.43
N HIS A 50 -8.27 0.61 2.46
CA HIS A 50 -8.65 1.17 3.75
C HIS A 50 -7.45 1.41 4.69
N LEU A 51 -6.26 1.02 4.27
CA LEU A 51 -5.04 1.16 5.07
C LEU A 51 -4.07 2.19 4.50
N VAL A 52 -4.21 2.56 3.25
CA VAL A 52 -3.26 3.42 2.56
C VAL A 52 -3.99 4.56 1.85
N LYS A 53 -3.22 5.63 1.60
CA LYS A 53 -3.66 6.73 0.76
C LYS A 53 -2.89 6.69 -0.54
N VAL A 54 -3.59 6.81 -1.66
CA VAL A 54 -2.98 6.81 -2.99
C VAL A 54 -3.10 8.20 -3.60
N GLU A 55 -1.99 8.72 -4.10
CA GLU A 55 -1.96 10.02 -4.76
C GLU A 55 -1.29 9.89 -6.12
N ASN A 56 -1.74 10.68 -7.07
CA ASN A 56 -1.07 10.82 -8.36
C ASN A 56 0.11 11.78 -8.21
N VAL A 57 1.26 11.37 -8.69
CA VAL A 57 2.47 12.19 -8.68
C VAL A 57 3.09 12.28 -10.07
#